data_84576d0d75a2ee9b241f163f4496c70c
#
_entry.id   84576d0d75a2ee9b241f163f4496c70c
#
_cell.length_a   1.000
_cell.length_b   1.000
_cell.length_c   1.000
_cell.angle_alpha   90.00
_cell.angle_beta   90.00
_cell.angle_gamma   90.00
#
_symmetry.space_group_name_H-M   'P 1'
#
loop_
_entity.id
_entity.type
_entity.pdbx_description
1 polymer ?
#
loop_
_entity_poly.entity_id
_entity_poly.type
_entity_poly.pdbx_seq_one_letter_code
_entity_poly.pdbx_strand_id
1 'polypeptide(L)'
;MHAGKSSFFNLPILVILNFVKSQRAHIDYTLDKRATLMALYRGAVNACDADPYLLRAAKFHGMKVERLCPVCKKKSLVELRYTFGDQLGQFSGRIKSMDELAEMEKEFGEFRVYIVEVCRECSWNHLCVSFILGDGIERKVPRRQRTLEDEDWVKR
;
A
#
# COMPACT_ATOMS: atom_id res chain seq x y z
N MET A 1 30.54 -24.10 -18.22
CA MET A 1 29.50 -24.17 -17.17
C MET A 1 28.98 -22.77 -16.93
N HIS A 2 27.85 -22.41 -17.54
CA HIS A 2 27.23 -21.09 -17.38
C HIS A 2 26.06 -21.22 -16.46
N ALA A 3 26.18 -20.61 -15.27
CA ALA A 3 25.07 -20.46 -14.35
C ALA A 3 24.11 -19.37 -14.89
N GLY A 4 22.92 -19.77 -15.25
CA GLY A 4 21.86 -18.88 -15.72
C GLY A 4 21.41 -17.94 -14.61
N LYS A 5 21.56 -16.64 -14.83
CA LYS A 5 20.92 -15.59 -14.02
C LYS A 5 19.43 -15.59 -14.35
N SER A 6 18.61 -16.02 -13.42
CA SER A 6 17.17 -15.84 -13.50
C SER A 6 16.84 -14.34 -13.47
N SER A 7 16.47 -13.85 -14.62
CA SER A 7 15.92 -12.51 -14.81
C SER A 7 14.51 -12.50 -14.23
N PHE A 8 14.33 -11.91 -13.05
CA PHE A 8 13.00 -11.58 -12.54
C PHE A 8 12.44 -10.44 -13.39
N PHE A 9 11.57 -10.80 -14.29
CA PHE A 9 10.87 -9.87 -15.17
C PHE A 9 10.04 -8.89 -14.33
N ASN A 10 10.26 -7.64 -14.64
CA ASN A 10 9.51 -6.47 -14.21
C ASN A 10 8.07 -6.57 -14.71
N LEU A 11 7.19 -7.08 -13.88
CA LEU A 11 5.77 -7.22 -14.23
C LEU A 11 5.08 -5.88 -14.02
N PRO A 12 4.40 -5.33 -15.05
CA PRO A 12 3.62 -4.09 -14.90
C PRO A 12 2.52 -4.29 -13.84
N ILE A 13 2.03 -3.18 -13.27
CA ILE A 13 0.93 -3.15 -12.27
C ILE A 13 -0.22 -4.10 -12.64
N LEU A 14 -0.46 -4.30 -13.94
CA LEU A 14 -1.48 -5.21 -14.46
C LEU A 14 -1.27 -6.69 -14.07
N VAL A 15 -0.03 -7.11 -13.83
CA VAL A 15 0.29 -8.51 -13.44
C VAL A 15 0.16 -8.72 -11.93
N ILE A 16 0.37 -7.66 -11.15
CA ILE A 16 0.13 -7.68 -9.69
C ILE A 16 -1.37 -7.91 -9.41
N LEU A 17 -2.25 -7.44 -10.29
CA LEU A 17 -3.70 -7.58 -10.18
C LEU A 17 -4.21 -9.03 -10.34
N ASN A 18 -3.42 -9.93 -10.96
CA ASN A 18 -3.83 -11.32 -11.17
C ASN A 18 -3.49 -12.27 -10.01
N PHE A 19 -2.77 -11.82 -9.00
CA PHE A 19 -2.31 -12.67 -7.90
C PHE A 19 -3.35 -12.87 -6.79
N VAL A 20 -4.33 -11.97 -6.68
CA VAL A 20 -5.39 -12.02 -5.67
C VAL A 20 -6.73 -12.19 -6.38
N LYS A 21 -7.41 -13.29 -6.13
CA LYS A 21 -8.59 -13.73 -6.90
C LYS A 21 -9.88 -12.95 -6.62
N SER A 22 -9.98 -12.28 -5.47
CA SER A 22 -11.23 -11.64 -5.02
C SER A 22 -11.30 -10.14 -5.24
N GLN A 23 -10.41 -9.55 -6.04
CA GLN A 23 -10.38 -8.10 -6.25
C GLN A 23 -11.68 -7.56 -6.83
N ARG A 24 -12.27 -6.59 -6.14
CA ARG A 24 -13.50 -5.89 -6.51
C ARG A 24 -13.33 -4.38 -6.39
N ALA A 25 -14.22 -3.63 -7.02
CA ALA A 25 -14.27 -2.17 -6.92
C ALA A 25 -12.88 -1.50 -7.14
N HIS A 26 -12.21 -1.93 -8.20
CA HIS A 26 -10.91 -1.40 -8.58
C HIS A 26 -11.02 0.04 -9.07
N ILE A 27 -10.26 0.93 -8.48
CA ILE A 27 -10.19 2.34 -8.86
C ILE A 27 -8.73 2.67 -9.20
N ASP A 28 -8.51 3.13 -10.42
CA ASP A 28 -7.21 3.60 -10.93
C ASP A 28 -7.18 5.13 -10.87
N TYR A 29 -6.16 5.69 -10.22
CA TYR A 29 -5.97 7.13 -10.04
C TYR A 29 -4.96 7.73 -11.03
N THR A 30 -4.74 7.08 -12.17
CA THR A 30 -3.77 7.54 -13.19
C THR A 30 -4.14 8.93 -13.75
N LEU A 31 -5.43 9.21 -13.93
CA LEU A 31 -5.89 10.53 -14.41
C LEU A 31 -5.64 11.61 -13.36
N ASP A 32 -5.94 11.34 -12.09
CA ASP A 32 -5.67 12.27 -10.99
C ASP A 32 -4.17 12.53 -10.84
N LYS A 33 -3.37 11.48 -11.00
CA LYS A 33 -1.91 11.60 -11.02
C LYS A 33 -1.42 12.54 -12.13
N ARG A 34 -1.95 12.40 -13.34
CA ARG A 34 -1.63 13.31 -14.45
C ARG A 34 -2.03 14.74 -14.14
N ALA A 35 -3.23 14.95 -13.63
CA ALA A 35 -3.71 16.27 -13.24
C ALA A 35 -2.83 16.92 -12.17
N THR A 36 -2.46 16.16 -11.14
CA THR A 36 -1.56 16.60 -10.06
C THR A 36 -0.18 16.98 -10.59
N LEU A 37 0.41 16.16 -11.47
CA LEU A 37 1.70 16.45 -12.09
C LEU A 37 1.64 17.70 -12.97
N MET A 38 0.58 17.88 -13.75
CA MET A 38 0.40 19.09 -14.54
C MET A 38 0.26 20.34 -13.67
N ALA A 39 -0.47 20.26 -12.57
CA ALA A 39 -0.62 21.35 -11.61
C ALA A 39 0.71 21.65 -10.88
N LEU A 40 1.47 20.61 -10.50
CA LEU A 40 2.81 20.77 -9.92
C LEU A 40 3.77 21.49 -10.88
N TYR A 41 3.84 21.08 -12.14
CA TYR A 41 4.72 21.72 -13.13
C TYR A 41 4.33 23.16 -13.48
N ARG A 42 3.07 23.53 -13.25
CA ARG A 42 2.61 24.91 -13.35
C ARG A 42 2.84 25.74 -12.09
N GLY A 43 3.33 25.12 -11.02
CA GLY A 43 3.51 25.76 -9.72
C GLY A 43 2.20 26.02 -8.95
N ALA A 44 1.09 25.38 -9.35
CA ALA A 44 -0.22 25.58 -8.74
C ALA A 44 -0.42 24.78 -7.45
N VAL A 45 0.29 23.66 -7.31
CA VAL A 45 0.23 22.79 -6.11
C VAL A 45 1.62 22.33 -5.73
N ASN A 46 1.80 21.98 -4.44
CA ASN A 46 2.94 21.20 -3.98
C ASN A 46 2.47 19.75 -3.78
N ALA A 47 3.09 18.83 -4.48
CA ALA A 47 2.82 17.40 -4.34
C ALA A 47 4.08 16.61 -3.90
N CYS A 48 5.12 17.34 -3.49
CA CYS A 48 6.33 16.80 -2.85
C CYS A 48 6.28 17.10 -1.36
N ASP A 49 5.22 16.66 -0.71
CA ASP A 49 4.82 17.00 0.64
C ASP A 49 4.53 15.75 1.51
N ALA A 50 5.13 14.61 1.14
CA ALA A 50 4.95 13.39 1.90
C ALA A 50 5.23 13.61 3.40
N ASP A 51 4.27 13.23 4.21
CA ASP A 51 4.34 13.28 5.66
C ASP A 51 5.54 12.47 6.19
N PRO A 52 6.21 12.89 7.29
CA PRO A 52 7.33 12.16 7.88
C PRO A 52 7.02 10.70 8.24
N TYR A 53 5.79 10.38 8.64
CA TYR A 53 5.37 9.00 8.90
C TYR A 53 5.31 8.19 7.60
N LEU A 54 4.80 8.78 6.52
CA LEU A 54 4.74 8.16 5.20
C LEU A 54 6.16 7.91 4.66
N LEU A 55 7.08 8.86 4.82
CA LEU A 55 8.49 8.70 4.44
C LEU A 55 9.20 7.60 5.26
N ARG A 56 8.90 7.52 6.55
CA ARG A 56 9.39 6.45 7.42
C ARG A 56 8.84 5.10 6.99
N ALA A 57 7.54 5.02 6.73
CA ALA A 57 6.90 3.81 6.20
C ALA A 57 7.52 3.38 4.87
N ALA A 58 7.77 4.32 3.96
CA ALA A 58 8.42 4.08 2.68
C ALA A 58 9.86 3.54 2.84
N LYS A 59 10.57 3.98 3.87
CA LYS A 59 11.93 3.50 4.17
C LYS A 59 11.95 2.04 4.63
N PHE A 60 11.01 1.63 5.50
CA PHE A 60 11.04 0.32 6.16
C PHE A 60 10.15 -0.73 5.49
N HIS A 61 9.06 -0.31 4.86
CA HIS A 61 8.05 -1.20 4.28
C HIS A 61 7.82 -0.97 2.78
N GLY A 62 8.50 0.02 2.19
CA GLY A 62 8.34 0.34 0.78
C GLY A 62 8.90 -0.75 -0.13
N MET A 63 8.09 -1.21 -1.07
CA MET A 63 8.52 -2.11 -2.12
C MET A 63 9.07 -1.30 -3.29
N LYS A 64 10.31 -1.57 -3.64
CA LYS A 64 10.99 -0.88 -4.76
C LYS A 64 10.26 -1.16 -6.07
N VAL A 65 10.10 -0.12 -6.87
CA VAL A 65 9.59 -0.21 -8.23
C VAL A 65 10.67 0.23 -9.22
N GLU A 66 10.66 -0.38 -10.39
CA GLU A 66 11.69 -0.11 -11.42
C GLU A 66 11.50 1.24 -12.12
N ARG A 67 10.27 1.79 -12.10
CA ARG A 67 9.98 3.08 -12.72
C ARG A 67 10.62 4.22 -11.94
N LEU A 68 10.99 5.26 -12.68
CA LEU A 68 11.54 6.47 -12.10
C LEU A 68 10.43 7.32 -11.45
N CYS A 69 10.81 8.09 -10.43
CA CYS A 69 9.93 9.10 -9.89
C CYS A 69 9.50 10.09 -10.99
N PRO A 70 8.20 10.39 -11.13
CA PRO A 70 7.73 11.30 -12.18
C PRO A 70 8.26 12.73 -11.99
N VAL A 71 8.62 13.13 -10.78
CA VAL A 71 9.08 14.48 -10.44
C VAL A 71 10.60 14.59 -10.53
N CYS A 72 11.34 13.88 -9.68
CA CYS A 72 12.81 14.03 -9.61
C CYS A 72 13.58 13.11 -10.57
N LYS A 73 12.91 12.19 -11.26
CA LYS A 73 13.49 11.23 -12.23
C LYS A 73 14.53 10.27 -11.64
N LYS A 74 14.59 10.13 -10.31
CA LYS A 74 15.48 9.18 -9.63
C LYS A 74 14.81 7.82 -9.40
N LYS A 75 15.63 6.78 -9.20
CA LYS A 75 15.18 5.41 -8.86
C LYS A 75 14.90 5.24 -7.35
N SER A 76 14.19 6.15 -6.76
CA SER A 76 13.88 6.19 -5.32
C SER A 76 12.40 6.01 -4.99
N LEU A 77 11.62 5.65 -6.02
CA LEU A 77 10.19 5.40 -5.90
C LEU A 77 9.95 4.03 -5.25
N VAL A 78 9.05 4.00 -4.28
CA VAL A 78 8.57 2.78 -3.64
C VAL A 78 7.04 2.78 -3.59
N GLU A 79 6.44 1.60 -3.45
CA GLU A 79 5.02 1.41 -3.22
C GLU A 79 4.75 0.90 -1.83
N LEU A 80 3.71 1.43 -1.21
CA LEU A 80 3.15 0.99 0.07
C LEU A 80 1.72 0.49 -0.15
N ARG A 81 1.35 -0.59 0.53
CA ARG A 81 0.01 -1.17 0.48
C ARG A 81 -0.64 -1.08 1.84
N TYR A 82 -1.49 -0.09 2.01
CA TYR A 82 -2.27 0.09 3.23
C TYR A 82 -3.56 -0.71 3.16
N THR A 83 -3.94 -1.32 4.27
CA THR A 83 -5.20 -2.06 4.41
C THR A 83 -6.13 -1.36 5.39
N PHE A 84 -7.40 -1.16 5.00
CA PHE A 84 -8.42 -0.55 5.83
C PHE A 84 -9.73 -1.33 5.75
N GLY A 85 -10.40 -1.47 6.86
CA GLY A 85 -11.70 -2.13 6.93
C GLY A 85 -12.13 -2.37 8.36
N ASP A 86 -13.43 -2.32 8.60
CA ASP A 86 -14.01 -2.54 9.93
C ASP A 86 -13.75 -3.97 10.41
N GLN A 87 -13.73 -4.93 9.50
CA GLN A 87 -13.45 -6.34 9.82
C GLN A 87 -12.00 -6.62 10.19
N LEU A 88 -11.08 -5.71 9.89
CA LEU A 88 -9.68 -5.81 10.31
C LEU A 88 -9.48 -5.41 11.78
N GLY A 89 -10.39 -4.65 12.38
CA GLY A 89 -10.27 -4.15 13.74
C GLY A 89 -8.93 -3.46 13.98
N GLN A 90 -8.13 -3.95 14.90
CA GLN A 90 -6.81 -3.40 15.24
C GLN A 90 -5.76 -3.53 14.12
N PHE A 91 -6.00 -4.34 13.09
CA PHE A 91 -5.11 -4.49 11.94
C PHE A 91 -5.41 -3.49 10.82
N SER A 92 -6.47 -2.68 10.95
CA SER A 92 -6.77 -1.59 10.04
C SER A 92 -5.67 -0.52 10.06
N GLY A 93 -5.34 0.05 8.90
CA GLY A 93 -4.30 1.07 8.75
C GLY A 93 -2.87 0.52 8.66
N ARG A 94 -2.69 -0.81 8.57
CA ARG A 94 -1.37 -1.42 8.47
C ARG A 94 -0.92 -1.59 7.03
N ILE A 95 0.41 -1.61 6.85
CA ILE A 95 1.04 -1.90 5.56
C ILE A 95 1.27 -3.40 5.46
N LYS A 96 0.92 -3.97 4.30
CA LYS A 96 1.00 -5.39 4.03
C LYS A 96 1.73 -5.70 2.72
N SER A 97 2.46 -6.84 2.70
CA SER A 97 3.04 -7.40 1.48
C SER A 97 1.95 -8.06 0.62
N MET A 98 2.29 -8.43 -0.61
CA MET A 98 1.36 -9.17 -1.48
C MET A 98 1.00 -10.53 -0.93
N ASP A 99 1.98 -11.24 -0.34
CA ASP A 99 1.76 -12.56 0.25
C ASP A 99 0.82 -12.48 1.45
N GLU A 100 1.04 -11.49 2.34
CA GLU A 100 0.15 -11.21 3.47
C GLU A 100 -1.27 -10.87 3.00
N LEU A 101 -1.43 -10.09 1.91
CA LEU A 101 -2.75 -9.76 1.36
C LEU A 101 -3.47 -11.00 0.85
N ALA A 102 -2.75 -11.95 0.22
CA ALA A 102 -3.31 -13.21 -0.26
C ALA A 102 -3.76 -14.14 0.88
N GLU A 103 -3.10 -14.09 2.03
CA GLU A 103 -3.52 -14.79 3.24
C GLU A 103 -4.74 -14.10 3.88
N MET A 104 -4.69 -12.78 4.02
CA MET A 104 -5.76 -11.97 4.58
C MET A 104 -7.06 -12.06 3.78
N GLU A 105 -7.00 -12.21 2.45
CA GLU A 105 -8.15 -12.41 1.59
C GLU A 105 -9.02 -13.62 2.01
N LYS A 106 -8.38 -14.65 2.55
CA LYS A 106 -9.04 -15.89 3.01
C LYS A 106 -9.55 -15.77 4.44
N GLU A 107 -8.89 -14.97 5.24
CA GLU A 107 -9.14 -14.84 6.67
C GLU A 107 -10.21 -13.79 6.99
N PHE A 108 -10.18 -12.65 6.28
CA PHE A 108 -11.10 -11.52 6.50
C PHE A 108 -12.16 -11.45 5.42
N GLY A 109 -13.38 -11.04 5.81
CA GLY A 109 -14.52 -11.00 4.92
C GLY A 109 -14.44 -9.90 3.87
N GLU A 110 -14.10 -8.68 4.28
CA GLU A 110 -13.95 -7.56 3.36
C GLU A 110 -13.02 -6.50 3.94
N PHE A 111 -12.09 -6.02 3.12
CA PHE A 111 -11.24 -4.88 3.44
C PHE A 111 -10.74 -4.21 2.16
N ARG A 112 -10.40 -2.93 2.27
CA ARG A 112 -9.90 -2.12 1.17
C ARG A 112 -8.39 -2.01 1.24
N VAL A 113 -7.75 -2.12 0.07
CA VAL A 113 -6.31 -1.91 -0.12
C VAL A 113 -6.10 -0.62 -0.88
N TYR A 114 -5.15 0.19 -0.42
CA TYR A 114 -4.69 1.40 -1.08
C TYR A 114 -3.22 1.26 -1.43
N ILE A 115 -2.88 1.41 -2.70
CA ILE A 115 -1.49 1.41 -3.17
C ILE A 115 -1.05 2.85 -3.35
N VAL A 116 -0.07 3.26 -2.54
CA VAL A 116 0.49 4.60 -2.55
C VAL A 116 1.93 4.54 -3.02
N GLU A 117 2.29 5.32 -4.02
CA GLU A 117 3.68 5.52 -4.41
C GLU A 117 4.31 6.68 -3.63
N VAL A 118 5.54 6.51 -3.21
CA VAL A 118 6.30 7.50 -2.45
C VAL A 118 7.71 7.58 -2.98
N CYS A 119 8.19 8.78 -3.26
CA CYS A 119 9.59 9.03 -3.57
C CYS A 119 10.34 9.49 -2.33
N ARG A 120 11.34 8.72 -1.92
CA ARG A 120 12.14 9.02 -0.73
C ARG A 120 13.12 10.19 -0.89
N GLU A 121 13.34 10.65 -2.12
CA GLU A 121 14.25 11.74 -2.44
C GLU A 121 13.56 13.10 -2.48
N CYS A 122 12.44 13.20 -3.19
CA CYS A 122 11.75 14.48 -3.36
C CYS A 122 10.42 14.58 -2.61
N SER A 123 10.08 13.58 -1.80
CA SER A 123 8.82 13.51 -1.03
C SER A 123 7.55 13.53 -1.90
N TRP A 124 7.66 13.21 -3.19
CA TRP A 124 6.50 12.94 -4.03
C TRP A 124 5.70 11.80 -3.43
N ASN A 125 4.38 11.95 -3.38
CA ASN A 125 3.49 10.87 -2.98
C ASN A 125 2.19 10.95 -3.78
N HIS A 126 1.59 9.81 -4.08
CA HIS A 126 0.32 9.74 -4.79
C HIS A 126 -0.37 8.39 -4.57
N LEU A 127 -1.68 8.42 -4.40
CA LEU A 127 -2.50 7.21 -4.42
C LEU A 127 -2.61 6.70 -5.86
N CYS A 128 -2.14 5.48 -6.12
CA CYS A 128 -2.13 4.90 -7.46
C CYS A 128 -3.38 4.10 -7.77
N VAL A 129 -3.75 3.22 -6.84
CA VAL A 129 -4.84 2.25 -7.02
C VAL A 129 -5.51 2.00 -5.68
N SER A 130 -6.81 1.74 -5.69
CA SER A 130 -7.51 1.12 -4.57
C SER A 130 -8.43 0.01 -5.05
N PHE A 131 -8.61 -1.01 -4.22
CA PHE A 131 -9.52 -2.13 -4.50
C PHE A 131 -9.97 -2.78 -3.20
N ILE A 132 -11.01 -3.60 -3.30
CA ILE A 132 -11.54 -4.38 -2.17
C ILE A 132 -11.09 -5.83 -2.33
N LEU A 133 -10.65 -6.43 -1.23
CA LEU A 133 -10.34 -7.85 -1.08
C LEU A 133 -11.29 -8.53 -0.12
N GLY A 134 -11.30 -9.87 -0.16
CA GLY A 134 -12.10 -10.73 0.68
C GLY A 134 -13.35 -11.26 -0.02
N ASP A 135 -13.96 -12.27 0.58
CA ASP A 135 -15.12 -12.98 0.02
C ASP A 135 -16.47 -12.29 0.28
N GLY A 136 -16.47 -11.21 1.04
CA GLY A 136 -17.67 -10.45 1.41
C GLY A 136 -18.49 -11.08 2.54
N ILE A 137 -18.02 -12.17 3.14
CA ILE A 137 -18.68 -12.82 4.28
C ILE A 137 -18.26 -12.11 5.55
N GLU A 138 -19.22 -11.51 6.23
CA GLU A 138 -18.95 -10.83 7.50
C GLU A 138 -18.46 -11.83 8.56
N ARG A 139 -17.33 -11.51 9.18
CA ARG A 139 -16.72 -12.29 10.26
C ARG A 139 -16.61 -11.47 11.52
N LYS A 140 -16.49 -12.16 12.64
CA LYS A 140 -16.27 -11.50 13.92
C LYS A 140 -14.93 -10.78 13.91
N VAL A 141 -14.96 -9.48 14.21
CA VAL A 141 -13.75 -8.65 14.31
C VAL A 141 -12.77 -9.25 15.33
N PRO A 142 -11.48 -9.39 14.99
CA PRO A 142 -10.47 -9.86 15.93
C PRO A 142 -10.45 -8.98 17.19
N ARG A 143 -10.57 -9.60 18.36
CA ARG A 143 -10.46 -8.87 19.63
C ARG A 143 -8.99 -8.46 19.83
N ARG A 144 -8.81 -7.24 20.35
CA ARG A 144 -7.50 -6.80 20.84
C ARG A 144 -7.01 -7.81 21.88
N GLN A 145 -5.82 -8.36 21.69
CA GLN A 145 -5.16 -9.13 22.73
C GLN A 145 -4.87 -8.17 23.89
N ARG A 146 -5.35 -8.51 25.09
CA ARG A 146 -4.97 -7.80 26.32
C ARG A 146 -3.48 -7.96 26.51
N THR A 147 -2.78 -6.85 26.63
CA THR A 147 -1.38 -6.85 27.08
C THR A 147 -1.37 -6.89 28.60
N LEU A 148 -0.28 -7.36 29.20
CA LEU A 148 -0.12 -7.42 30.66
C LEU A 148 -0.32 -6.05 31.32
N GLU A 149 -0.09 -4.97 30.60
CA GLU A 149 -0.32 -3.59 31.04
C GLU A 149 -1.81 -3.27 31.22
N ASP A 150 -2.70 -3.95 30.48
CA ASP A 150 -4.16 -3.75 30.60
C ASP A 150 -4.75 -4.39 31.88
N GLU A 151 -4.00 -5.30 32.53
CA GLU A 151 -4.46 -5.98 33.75
C GLU A 151 -4.25 -5.16 35.04
N ASP A 152 -3.30 -4.22 35.03
CA ASP A 152 -2.96 -3.42 36.21
C ASP A 152 -4.00 -2.32 36.52
N TRP A 153 -4.85 -1.94 35.57
CA TRP A 153 -5.88 -0.91 35.75
C TRP A 153 -7.16 -1.42 36.43
N VAL A 154 -7.37 -2.74 36.47
CA VAL A 154 -8.59 -3.34 37.05
C VAL A 154 -8.45 -3.58 38.57
N LYS A 155 -7.24 -3.46 39.14
CA LYS A 155 -6.95 -3.75 40.56
C LYS A 155 -6.81 -2.53 41.45
N ARG A 156 -7.22 -1.34 41.00
CA ARG A 156 -7.24 -0.13 41.85
C ARG A 156 -8.64 0.39 42.11
#